data_e318f0cda35143ac660e29f237258eb2
#
_entry.id   e318f0cda35143ac660e29f237258eb2
#
_cell.length_a   1.000
_cell.length_b   1.000
_cell.length_c   1.000
_cell.angle_alpha   90.00
_cell.angle_beta   90.00
_cell.angle_gamma   90.00
#
_symmetry.space_group_name_H-M   'P 1'
#
loop_
_entity.id
_entity.type
_entity.pdbx_description
1 polymer ?
#
loop_
_entity_poly.entity_id
_entity_poly.type
_entity_poly.pdbx_seq_one_letter_code
_entity_poly.pdbx_strand_id
1 'polypeptide(L)'
;MRGRSMFKAAALLALLAQPVWAGAAEDQVLAAVNKARAGAGCAALTMNAKLAAAAHGHAKAMAEQNFFGHASKNGARFSSRIKAQGYRYSKVAENIAAGQSSAAGVMKDWLASAGHRKNILDCALSETGIAVVYQPDDKPLKGQKYAMKYYWVEVFAAP
;
A
#
# COMPACT_ATOMS: atom_id res chain seq x y z
N MET A 1 56.08 6.73 37.57
CA MET A 1 54.79 6.02 37.43
C MET A 1 53.92 6.82 36.50
N ARG A 2 53.71 6.35 35.24
CA ARG A 2 52.90 7.04 34.23
C ARG A 2 51.53 6.29 34.14
N GLY A 3 50.43 6.91 34.61
CA GLY A 3 49.08 6.38 34.49
C GLY A 3 48.61 6.45 33.05
N ARG A 4 48.27 5.30 32.47
CA ARG A 4 47.61 5.18 31.15
C ARG A 4 46.10 5.38 31.37
N SER A 5 45.59 6.50 30.87
CA SER A 5 44.17 6.78 30.80
C SER A 5 43.57 5.91 29.67
N MET A 6 42.70 4.96 29.99
CA MET A 6 41.95 4.16 29.05
C MET A 6 40.67 4.93 28.68
N PHE A 7 40.63 5.53 27.46
CA PHE A 7 39.39 6.03 26.89
C PHE A 7 38.54 4.84 26.42
N LYS A 8 37.44 4.62 27.13
CA LYS A 8 36.38 3.69 26.67
C LYS A 8 35.57 4.40 25.59
N ALA A 9 35.75 3.97 24.32
CA ALA A 9 34.89 4.39 23.25
C ALA A 9 33.51 3.73 23.42
N ALA A 10 32.49 4.53 23.72
CA ALA A 10 31.11 4.08 23.68
C ALA A 10 30.64 4.07 22.22
N ALA A 11 30.45 2.88 21.66
CA ALA A 11 29.84 2.72 20.35
C ALA A 11 28.33 3.07 20.46
N LEU A 12 27.93 4.20 19.90
CA LEU A 12 26.53 4.55 19.73
C LEU A 12 25.95 3.65 18.64
N LEU A 13 25.18 2.63 19.02
CA LEU A 13 24.34 1.89 18.08
C LEU A 13 23.22 2.83 17.61
N ALA A 14 23.35 3.40 16.42
CA ALA A 14 22.25 4.06 15.76
C ALA A 14 21.22 2.99 15.38
N LEU A 15 20.10 2.90 16.12
CA LEU A 15 18.92 2.19 15.68
C LEU A 15 18.42 2.90 14.40
N LEU A 16 18.72 2.32 13.25
CA LEU A 16 18.07 2.68 12.00
C LEU A 16 16.58 2.33 12.16
N ALA A 17 15.75 3.35 12.33
CA ALA A 17 14.29 3.17 12.26
C ALA A 17 13.96 2.58 10.88
N GLN A 18 13.59 1.30 10.85
CA GLN A 18 13.08 0.66 9.64
C GLN A 18 11.79 1.40 9.24
N PRO A 19 11.62 1.77 7.98
CA PRO A 19 10.35 2.34 7.54
C PRO A 19 9.25 1.28 7.74
N VAL A 20 8.21 1.65 8.50
CA VAL A 20 7.05 0.79 8.85
C VAL A 20 6.09 0.70 7.65
N TRP A 21 6.57 0.29 6.47
CA TRP A 21 5.78 0.41 5.24
C TRP A 21 5.40 -0.92 4.59
N ALA A 22 5.93 -2.03 5.03
CA ALA A 22 5.55 -3.34 4.51
C ALA A 22 5.25 -4.27 5.68
N GLY A 23 3.98 -4.56 5.91
CA GLY A 23 3.56 -5.71 6.68
C GLY A 23 3.67 -6.97 5.81
N ALA A 24 3.69 -8.14 6.44
CA ALA A 24 3.79 -9.42 5.71
C ALA A 24 2.71 -9.59 4.63
N ALA A 25 1.54 -8.96 4.80
CA ALA A 25 0.43 -9.02 3.85
C ALA A 25 0.70 -8.16 2.60
N GLU A 26 1.24 -6.96 2.76
CA GLU A 26 1.61 -6.07 1.66
C GLU A 26 2.75 -6.64 0.83
N ASP A 27 3.74 -7.27 1.47
CA ASP A 27 4.83 -7.97 0.78
C ASP A 27 4.32 -9.16 -0.04
N GLN A 28 3.34 -9.91 0.47
CA GLN A 28 2.69 -11.00 -0.27
C GLN A 28 1.91 -10.48 -1.48
N VAL A 29 1.22 -9.35 -1.37
CA VAL A 29 0.54 -8.71 -2.50
C VAL A 29 1.56 -8.26 -3.55
N LEU A 30 2.64 -7.58 -3.15
CA LEU A 30 3.71 -7.14 -4.06
C LEU A 30 4.31 -8.33 -4.83
N ALA A 31 4.61 -9.42 -4.11
CA ALA A 31 5.15 -10.63 -4.73
C ALA A 31 4.17 -11.24 -5.76
N ALA A 32 2.88 -11.30 -5.43
CA ALA A 32 1.84 -11.83 -6.33
C ALA A 32 1.61 -10.92 -7.54
N VAL A 33 1.58 -9.60 -7.36
CA VAL A 33 1.51 -8.60 -8.44
C VAL A 33 2.70 -8.78 -9.38
N ASN A 34 3.93 -8.83 -8.84
CA ASN A 34 5.14 -8.97 -9.65
C ASN A 34 5.22 -10.32 -10.37
N LYS A 35 4.69 -11.40 -9.77
CA LYS A 35 4.52 -12.69 -10.45
C LYS A 35 3.56 -12.59 -11.65
N ALA A 36 2.42 -11.93 -11.49
CA ALA A 36 1.46 -11.72 -12.57
C ALA A 36 2.06 -10.85 -13.69
N ARG A 37 2.79 -9.78 -13.34
CA ARG A 37 3.47 -8.90 -14.28
C ARG A 37 4.56 -9.62 -15.07
N ALA A 38 5.37 -10.45 -14.42
CA ALA A 38 6.38 -11.27 -15.11
C ALA A 38 5.74 -12.20 -16.15
N GLY A 39 4.60 -12.81 -15.83
CA GLY A 39 3.82 -13.62 -16.79
C GLY A 39 3.28 -12.84 -17.99
N ALA A 40 3.14 -11.53 -17.87
CA ALA A 40 2.72 -10.63 -18.94
C ALA A 40 3.87 -9.89 -19.64
N GLY A 41 5.14 -10.18 -19.27
CA GLY A 41 6.32 -9.54 -19.85
C GLY A 41 6.60 -8.12 -19.32
N CYS A 42 5.95 -7.69 -18.23
CA CYS A 42 6.21 -6.40 -17.60
C CYS A 42 7.34 -6.49 -16.57
N ALA A 43 8.11 -5.42 -16.42
CA ALA A 43 9.06 -5.28 -15.31
C ALA A 43 8.34 -5.31 -13.94
N ALA A 44 9.05 -5.78 -12.91
CA ALA A 44 8.55 -5.76 -11.54
C ALA A 44 8.34 -4.32 -11.05
N LEU A 45 7.29 -4.12 -10.24
CA LEU A 45 7.08 -2.88 -9.50
C LEU A 45 7.98 -2.83 -8.27
N THR A 46 8.46 -1.63 -7.95
CA THR A 46 9.22 -1.34 -6.73
C THR A 46 8.32 -0.62 -5.72
N MET A 47 8.35 -1.04 -4.46
CA MET A 47 7.63 -0.35 -3.39
C MET A 47 8.19 1.06 -3.17
N ASN A 48 7.32 2.06 -3.12
CA ASN A 48 7.66 3.44 -2.85
C ASN A 48 6.95 3.93 -1.58
N ALA A 49 7.71 4.47 -0.62
CA ALA A 49 7.20 4.90 0.68
C ALA A 49 6.13 5.99 0.59
N LYS A 50 6.21 6.92 -0.36
CA LYS A 50 5.20 7.97 -0.55
C LYS A 50 3.90 7.41 -1.10
N LEU A 51 3.98 6.43 -2.02
CA LEU A 51 2.81 5.74 -2.54
C LEU A 51 2.16 4.86 -1.46
N ALA A 52 2.98 4.16 -0.65
CA ALA A 52 2.50 3.38 0.49
C ALA A 52 1.79 4.27 1.53
N ALA A 53 2.31 5.47 1.81
CA ALA A 53 1.66 6.44 2.69
C ALA A 53 0.30 6.91 2.14
N ALA A 54 0.20 7.17 0.83
CA ALA A 54 -1.06 7.51 0.18
C ALA A 54 -2.08 6.36 0.26
N ALA A 55 -1.64 5.13 -0.01
CA ALA A 55 -2.47 3.93 0.09
C ALA A 55 -2.97 3.69 1.52
N HIS A 56 -2.08 3.75 2.52
CA HIS A 56 -2.43 3.56 3.93
C HIS A 56 -3.42 4.64 4.41
N GLY A 57 -3.16 5.90 4.09
CA GLY A 57 -4.06 6.99 4.47
C GLY A 57 -5.48 6.79 3.92
N HIS A 58 -5.62 6.26 2.70
CA HIS A 58 -6.93 6.00 2.11
C HIS A 58 -7.59 4.74 2.69
N ALA A 59 -6.86 3.65 2.86
CA ALA A 59 -7.38 2.44 3.51
C ALA A 59 -7.89 2.74 4.92
N LYS A 60 -7.12 3.51 5.70
CA LYS A 60 -7.50 3.99 7.03
C LYS A 60 -8.75 4.88 6.99
N ALA A 61 -8.83 5.81 6.04
CA ALA A 61 -10.01 6.68 5.90
C ALA A 61 -11.27 5.87 5.55
N MET A 62 -11.18 4.89 4.66
CA MET A 62 -12.31 3.99 4.34
C MET A 62 -12.79 3.24 5.57
N ALA A 63 -11.87 2.66 6.35
CA ALA A 63 -12.16 1.94 7.57
C ALA A 63 -12.81 2.84 8.64
N GLU A 64 -12.16 3.93 9.04
CA GLU A 64 -12.58 4.78 10.15
C GLU A 64 -13.83 5.62 9.84
N GLN A 65 -14.01 6.01 8.58
CA GLN A 65 -15.15 6.84 8.16
C GLN A 65 -16.29 6.03 7.55
N ASN A 66 -16.18 4.70 7.57
CA ASN A 66 -17.17 3.75 7.09
C ASN A 66 -17.69 4.09 5.68
N PHE A 67 -16.80 4.01 4.69
CA PHE A 67 -17.13 4.15 3.27
C PHE A 67 -16.21 3.26 2.41
N PHE A 68 -16.61 3.03 1.16
CA PHE A 68 -15.79 2.33 0.17
C PHE A 68 -15.88 3.06 -1.18
N GLY A 69 -14.75 3.48 -1.71
CA GLY A 69 -14.68 4.19 -2.98
C GLY A 69 -13.30 4.80 -3.25
N HIS A 70 -13.00 5.09 -4.51
CA HIS A 70 -11.75 5.72 -4.93
C HIS A 70 -11.62 7.17 -4.46
N ALA A 71 -12.74 7.91 -4.41
CA ALA A 71 -12.76 9.27 -3.89
C ALA A 71 -12.84 9.25 -2.36
N SER A 72 -12.11 10.14 -1.70
CA SER A 72 -12.27 10.41 -0.27
C SER A 72 -13.62 11.08 0.01
N LYS A 73 -14.12 11.03 1.23
CA LYS A 73 -15.41 11.66 1.58
C LYS A 73 -15.49 13.17 1.29
N ASN A 74 -14.35 13.86 1.28
CA ASN A 74 -14.23 15.26 0.88
C ASN A 74 -14.11 15.47 -0.65
N GLY A 75 -14.28 14.42 -1.46
CA GLY A 75 -14.17 14.45 -2.92
C GLY A 75 -12.75 14.36 -3.49
N ALA A 76 -11.72 14.32 -2.64
CA ALA A 76 -10.35 14.24 -3.13
C ALA A 76 -10.10 12.92 -3.89
N ARG A 77 -9.53 13.04 -5.10
CA ARG A 77 -9.17 11.88 -5.94
C ARG A 77 -7.88 11.23 -5.43
N PHE A 78 -7.66 9.95 -5.79
CA PHE A 78 -6.41 9.25 -5.43
C PHE A 78 -5.16 9.99 -5.93
N SER A 79 -5.21 10.61 -7.11
CA SER A 79 -4.12 11.42 -7.65
C SER A 79 -3.74 12.62 -6.75
N SER A 80 -4.73 13.23 -6.08
CA SER A 80 -4.48 14.31 -5.12
C SER A 80 -3.81 13.79 -3.85
N ARG A 81 -4.20 12.59 -3.38
CA ARG A 81 -3.56 11.95 -2.21
C ARG A 81 -2.10 11.63 -2.46
N ILE A 82 -1.76 11.17 -3.68
CA ILE A 82 -0.38 10.91 -4.10
C ILE A 82 0.45 12.20 -4.11
N LYS A 83 -0.09 13.26 -4.70
CA LYS A 83 0.57 14.59 -4.72
C LYS A 83 0.79 15.14 -3.32
N ALA A 84 -0.16 14.94 -2.41
CA ALA A 84 -0.05 15.37 -1.02
C ALA A 84 1.10 14.69 -0.26
N GLN A 85 1.56 13.50 -0.70
CA GLN A 85 2.76 12.83 -0.19
C GLN A 85 4.06 13.35 -0.85
N GLY A 86 3.97 14.39 -1.69
CA GLY A 86 5.14 14.93 -2.40
C GLY A 86 5.68 13.99 -3.49
N TYR A 87 4.85 13.08 -4.03
CA TYR A 87 5.22 12.23 -5.15
C TYR A 87 4.83 12.90 -6.47
N ARG A 88 5.79 12.97 -7.42
CA ARG A 88 5.57 13.46 -8.79
C ARG A 88 5.43 12.24 -9.70
N TYR A 89 4.51 12.31 -10.65
CA TYR A 89 4.21 11.21 -11.56
C TYR A 89 3.84 11.71 -12.95
N SER A 90 4.10 10.87 -13.94
CA SER A 90 3.57 10.97 -15.30
C SER A 90 2.28 10.15 -15.45
N LYS A 91 2.16 9.02 -14.73
CA LYS A 91 1.02 8.11 -14.77
C LYS A 91 0.72 7.54 -13.39
N VAL A 92 -0.57 7.37 -13.06
CA VAL A 92 -1.02 6.74 -11.81
C VAL A 92 -2.29 5.92 -12.03
N ALA A 93 -2.46 4.89 -11.20
CA ALA A 93 -3.66 4.08 -11.11
C ALA A 93 -3.90 3.64 -9.66
N GLU A 94 -5.10 3.16 -9.35
CA GLU A 94 -5.44 2.67 -8.02
C GLU A 94 -6.35 1.46 -8.11
N ASN A 95 -6.05 0.43 -7.32
CA ASN A 95 -6.93 -0.68 -7.00
C ASN A 95 -7.36 -0.59 -5.53
N ILE A 96 -8.64 -0.78 -5.27
CA ILE A 96 -9.18 -0.89 -3.92
C ILE A 96 -9.99 -2.17 -3.77
N ALA A 97 -10.02 -2.72 -2.56
CA ALA A 97 -10.86 -3.86 -2.21
C ALA A 97 -11.22 -3.82 -0.72
N ALA A 98 -12.30 -4.48 -0.34
CA ALA A 98 -12.69 -4.60 1.06
C ALA A 98 -13.34 -5.97 1.33
N GLY A 99 -13.09 -6.50 2.53
CA GLY A 99 -13.64 -7.77 2.98
C GLY A 99 -12.70 -8.98 2.88
N GLN A 100 -11.67 -8.91 2.04
CA GLN A 100 -10.70 -10.00 1.90
C GLN A 100 -9.74 -10.03 3.11
N SER A 101 -9.69 -11.14 3.82
CA SER A 101 -8.84 -11.30 5.01
C SER A 101 -7.40 -11.73 4.70
N SER A 102 -7.02 -11.86 3.43
CA SER A 102 -5.69 -12.30 3.01
C SER A 102 -5.24 -11.69 1.70
N ALA A 103 -3.91 -11.61 1.51
CA ALA A 103 -3.28 -11.20 0.26
C ALA A 103 -3.70 -12.08 -0.93
N ALA A 104 -3.82 -13.39 -0.73
CA ALA A 104 -4.28 -14.32 -1.77
C ALA A 104 -5.73 -14.02 -2.19
N GLY A 105 -6.60 -13.69 -1.23
CA GLY A 105 -8.00 -13.34 -1.48
C GLY A 105 -8.13 -12.06 -2.31
N VAL A 106 -7.45 -10.98 -1.89
CA VAL A 106 -7.51 -9.71 -2.62
C VAL A 106 -6.92 -9.84 -4.03
N MET A 107 -5.81 -10.54 -4.19
CA MET A 107 -5.19 -10.76 -5.49
C MET A 107 -6.06 -11.57 -6.43
N LYS A 108 -6.75 -12.61 -5.93
CA LYS A 108 -7.72 -13.37 -6.71
C LYS A 108 -8.81 -12.44 -7.28
N ASP A 109 -9.38 -11.59 -6.46
CA ASP A 109 -10.47 -10.70 -6.86
C ASP A 109 -9.97 -9.60 -7.82
N TRP A 110 -8.81 -9.00 -7.55
CA TRP A 110 -8.23 -8.01 -8.46
C TRP A 110 -7.88 -8.59 -9.84
N LEU A 111 -7.31 -9.80 -9.90
CA LEU A 111 -6.99 -10.45 -11.17
C LEU A 111 -8.25 -10.94 -11.91
N ALA A 112 -9.33 -11.24 -11.21
CA ALA A 112 -10.62 -11.59 -11.83
C ALA A 112 -11.35 -10.37 -12.42
N SER A 113 -11.10 -9.17 -11.90
CA SER A 113 -11.68 -7.91 -12.39
C SER A 113 -10.88 -7.35 -13.56
N ALA A 114 -11.51 -7.11 -14.70
CA ALA A 114 -10.84 -6.56 -15.89
C ALA A 114 -10.17 -5.20 -15.62
N GLY A 115 -10.80 -4.32 -14.84
CA GLY A 115 -10.28 -2.99 -14.49
C GLY A 115 -9.06 -3.08 -13.58
N HIS A 116 -9.15 -3.85 -12.49
CA HIS A 116 -8.04 -4.02 -11.56
C HIS A 116 -6.87 -4.76 -12.20
N ARG A 117 -7.14 -5.82 -12.97
CA ARG A 117 -6.11 -6.55 -13.72
C ARG A 117 -5.39 -5.66 -14.73
N LYS A 118 -6.11 -4.76 -15.43
CA LYS A 118 -5.50 -3.80 -16.35
C LYS A 118 -4.48 -2.91 -15.64
N ASN A 119 -4.77 -2.42 -14.43
CA ASN A 119 -3.82 -1.62 -13.65
C ASN A 119 -2.58 -2.44 -13.26
N ILE A 120 -2.76 -3.67 -12.78
CA ILE A 120 -1.66 -4.57 -12.41
C ILE A 120 -0.73 -4.86 -13.60
N LEU A 121 -1.30 -5.09 -14.78
CA LEU A 121 -0.57 -5.49 -15.99
C LEU A 121 -0.19 -4.30 -16.90
N ASP A 122 -0.31 -3.07 -16.42
CA ASP A 122 0.16 -1.89 -17.16
C ASP A 122 1.68 -1.77 -17.04
N CYS A 123 2.39 -2.18 -18.09
CA CYS A 123 3.85 -2.17 -18.15
C CYS A 123 4.47 -0.76 -18.08
N ALA A 124 3.69 0.29 -18.27
CA ALA A 124 4.17 1.67 -18.15
C ALA A 124 4.28 2.14 -16.68
N LEU A 125 3.76 1.37 -15.73
CA LEU A 125 3.88 1.62 -14.29
C LEU A 125 5.12 0.90 -13.75
N SER A 126 5.88 1.55 -12.87
CA SER A 126 7.17 1.06 -12.35
C SER A 126 7.25 1.02 -10.82
N GLU A 127 6.40 1.79 -10.13
CA GLU A 127 6.39 1.86 -8.68
C GLU A 127 4.98 1.62 -8.13
N THR A 128 4.90 1.14 -6.88
CA THR A 128 3.64 0.89 -6.19
C THR A 128 3.73 1.25 -4.71
N GLY A 129 2.57 1.47 -4.11
CA GLY A 129 2.38 1.53 -2.67
C GLY A 129 1.16 0.71 -2.30
N ILE A 130 1.31 -0.22 -1.35
CA ILE A 130 0.27 -1.15 -0.93
C ILE A 130 0.00 -0.95 0.54
N ALA A 131 -1.26 -1.05 0.94
CA ALA A 131 -1.67 -1.04 2.34
C ALA A 131 -2.92 -1.88 2.56
N VAL A 132 -3.00 -2.49 3.74
CA VAL A 132 -4.22 -3.06 4.29
C VAL A 132 -4.47 -2.48 5.69
N VAL A 133 -5.71 -2.11 5.98
CA VAL A 133 -6.16 -1.71 7.32
C VAL A 133 -7.22 -2.68 7.79
N TYR A 134 -7.03 -3.23 8.99
CA TYR A 134 -7.99 -4.08 9.68
C TYR A 134 -8.71 -3.27 10.75
N GLN A 135 -10.05 -3.28 10.71
CA GLN A 135 -10.95 -2.61 11.66
C GLN A 135 -11.82 -3.67 12.36
N PRO A 136 -11.46 -4.12 13.57
CA PRO A 136 -12.16 -5.23 14.24
C PRO A 136 -13.62 -4.92 14.58
N ASP A 137 -13.93 -3.66 14.92
CA ASP A 137 -15.23 -3.12 15.28
C ASP A 137 -15.92 -2.38 14.12
N ASP A 138 -15.54 -2.72 12.88
CA ASP A 138 -16.10 -2.14 11.66
C ASP A 138 -17.60 -2.37 11.56
N LYS A 139 -18.30 -1.39 10.97
CA LYS A 139 -19.76 -1.44 10.76
C LYS A 139 -20.09 -1.75 9.31
N PRO A 140 -21.22 -2.43 9.05
CA PRO A 140 -21.68 -2.64 7.69
C PRO A 140 -21.78 -1.31 6.92
N LEU A 141 -21.30 -1.29 5.69
CA LEU A 141 -21.55 -0.20 4.78
C LEU A 141 -23.04 -0.11 4.44
N LYS A 142 -23.52 1.08 4.04
CA LYS A 142 -24.91 1.27 3.66
C LYS A 142 -25.35 0.23 2.61
N GLY A 143 -26.38 -0.53 2.92
CA GLY A 143 -26.89 -1.60 2.05
C GLY A 143 -26.16 -2.94 2.14
N GLN A 144 -25.11 -3.05 2.95
CA GLN A 144 -24.40 -4.30 3.20
C GLN A 144 -24.93 -4.97 4.48
N LYS A 145 -24.96 -6.30 4.49
CA LYS A 145 -25.38 -7.10 5.66
C LYS A 145 -24.26 -7.25 6.69
N TYR A 146 -23.01 -7.29 6.24
CA TYR A 146 -21.85 -7.56 7.09
C TYR A 146 -20.79 -6.46 6.93
N ALA A 147 -20.02 -6.24 8.00
CA ALA A 147 -18.87 -5.36 8.00
C ALA A 147 -17.74 -5.94 7.15
N MET A 148 -17.01 -5.09 6.45
CA MET A 148 -15.89 -5.49 5.59
C MET A 148 -14.65 -5.85 6.39
N LYS A 149 -14.36 -5.12 7.46
CA LYS A 149 -13.22 -5.26 8.39
C LYS A 149 -11.83 -5.07 7.78
N TYR A 150 -11.61 -5.43 6.53
CA TYR A 150 -10.33 -5.28 5.83
C TYR A 150 -10.50 -4.33 4.66
N TYR A 151 -9.62 -3.34 4.57
CA TYR A 151 -9.62 -2.33 3.50
C TYR A 151 -8.26 -2.31 2.83
N TRP A 152 -8.22 -2.69 1.57
CA TRP A 152 -7.01 -2.80 0.76
C TRP A 152 -6.93 -1.66 -0.24
N VAL A 153 -5.74 -1.09 -0.37
CA VAL A 153 -5.43 -0.09 -1.39
C VAL A 153 -4.07 -0.42 -2.00
N GLU A 154 -4.01 -0.46 -3.31
CA GLU A 154 -2.77 -0.47 -4.07
C GLU A 154 -2.76 0.72 -5.02
N VAL A 155 -1.76 1.59 -4.88
CA VAL A 155 -1.48 2.72 -5.74
C VAL A 155 -0.33 2.36 -6.66
N PHE A 156 -0.49 2.60 -7.95
CA PHE A 156 0.53 2.39 -8.97
C PHE A 156 0.98 3.72 -9.54
N ALA A 157 2.26 3.85 -9.88
CA ALA A 157 2.78 5.07 -10.49
C ALA A 157 3.95 4.80 -11.45
N ALA A 158 4.14 5.74 -12.37
CA ALA A 158 5.38 6.02 -13.07
C ALA A 158 5.80 7.45 -12.74
N PRO A 159 7.07 7.71 -12.38
CA PRO A 159 7.63 9.05 -12.16
C PRO A 159 7.57 9.95 -13.39
#